data_82e6bd0fd92be7b864b2db7b8b543b51
#
_entry.id   82e6bd0fd92be7b864b2db7b8b543b51
#
_cell.length_a   1.000
_cell.length_b   1.000
_cell.length_c   1.000
_cell.angle_alpha   90.00
_cell.angle_beta   90.00
_cell.angle_gamma   90.00
#
_symmetry.space_group_name_H-M   'P 1'
#
loop_
_entity.id
_entity.type
_entity.pdbx_description
1 polymer ?
#
loop_
_entity_poly.entity_id
_entity_poly.type
_entity_poly.pdbx_seq_one_letter_code
_entity_poly.pdbx_strand_id
1 'polypeptide(L)'
;MKGKVYINSIASFLPGIPVPNEEMEDYLGLIGGKPSRVKSIVLRQNGIKTRYYGLDKEHKMTYSNAQLAKEAVCGLFPDKTVPSDVSLLACGTSTPDQLLPSHASMMDGKNSHKEVDTLSYETVCSTL
;
A
#
# COMPACT_ATOMS: atom_id res chain seq x y z
N MET A 1 -35.05 -9.04 5.98
CA MET A 1 -34.62 -9.19 4.56
C MET A 1 -33.10 -9.31 4.53
N LYS A 2 -32.54 -10.35 3.90
CA LYS A 2 -31.09 -10.40 3.67
C LYS A 2 -30.76 -9.41 2.54
N GLY A 3 -30.11 -8.29 2.86
CA GLY A 3 -29.65 -7.34 1.86
C GLY A 3 -28.60 -8.02 0.95
N LYS A 4 -28.65 -7.75 -0.36
CA LYS A 4 -27.61 -8.16 -1.29
C LYS A 4 -26.42 -7.18 -1.17
N VAL A 5 -25.21 -7.72 -1.15
CA VAL A 5 -23.96 -6.94 -1.12
C VAL A 5 -23.28 -7.09 -2.47
N TYR A 6 -22.74 -6.00 -3.00
CA TYR A 6 -22.11 -5.94 -4.31
C TYR A 6 -20.73 -5.28 -4.21
N ILE A 7 -19.80 -5.70 -5.08
CA ILE A 7 -18.56 -4.97 -5.34
C ILE A 7 -18.83 -4.06 -6.53
N ASN A 8 -18.89 -2.75 -6.30
CA ASN A 8 -19.23 -1.77 -7.34
C ASN A 8 -18.00 -1.30 -8.12
N SER A 9 -16.84 -1.21 -7.46
CA SER A 9 -15.62 -0.72 -8.09
C SER A 9 -14.39 -1.34 -7.44
N ILE A 10 -13.30 -1.42 -8.19
CA ILE A 10 -11.98 -1.86 -7.75
C ILE A 10 -10.96 -0.90 -8.35
N ALA A 11 -9.99 -0.45 -7.56
CA ALA A 11 -8.87 0.35 -8.01
C ALA A 11 -7.57 -0.11 -7.37
N SER A 12 -6.45 0.27 -7.99
CA SER A 12 -5.10 0.04 -7.46
C SER A 12 -4.25 1.26 -7.70
N PHE A 13 -3.23 1.44 -6.87
CA PHE A 13 -2.21 2.44 -7.06
C PHE A 13 -0.82 1.79 -6.99
N LEU A 14 0.02 2.08 -7.96
CA LEU A 14 1.40 1.60 -8.05
C LEU A 14 2.30 2.84 -8.14
N PRO A 15 3.18 3.09 -7.15
CA PRO A 15 3.99 4.29 -7.10
C PRO A 15 5.14 4.26 -8.12
N GLY A 16 5.42 5.39 -8.76
CA GLY A 16 6.58 5.57 -9.63
C GLY A 16 6.54 4.71 -10.90
N ILE A 17 7.66 4.13 -11.25
CA ILE A 17 7.86 3.30 -12.44
C ILE A 17 8.10 1.84 -12.05
N PRO A 18 7.78 0.86 -12.94
CA PRO A 18 8.10 -0.54 -12.68
C PRO A 18 9.62 -0.75 -12.63
N VAL A 19 10.10 -1.31 -11.54
CA VAL A 19 11.52 -1.61 -11.31
C VAL A 19 11.77 -3.10 -11.60
N PRO A 20 12.67 -3.43 -12.55
CA PRO A 20 13.01 -4.81 -12.86
C PRO A 20 13.84 -5.46 -11.75
N ASN A 21 13.93 -6.78 -11.78
CA ASN A 21 14.65 -7.55 -10.77
C ASN A 21 16.13 -7.17 -10.64
N GLU A 22 16.75 -6.76 -11.74
CA GLU A 22 18.15 -6.38 -11.84
C GLU A 22 18.44 -5.10 -11.03
N GLU A 23 17.54 -4.13 -11.07
CA GLU A 23 17.68 -2.85 -10.38
C GLU A 23 17.15 -2.85 -8.93
N MET A 24 16.67 -3.99 -8.43
CA MET A 24 16.05 -4.08 -7.11
C MET A 24 16.99 -3.61 -5.98
N GLU A 25 18.28 -3.91 -6.10
CA GLU A 25 19.28 -3.55 -5.10
C GLU A 25 19.69 -2.08 -5.14
N ASP A 26 19.44 -1.38 -6.25
CA ASP A 26 19.61 0.09 -6.32
C ASP A 26 18.61 0.82 -5.42
N TYR A 27 17.43 0.22 -5.22
CA TYR A 27 16.37 0.76 -4.35
C TYR A 27 16.45 0.26 -2.92
N LEU A 28 16.74 -1.02 -2.70
CA LEU A 28 16.70 -1.66 -1.39
C LEU A 28 18.07 -1.71 -0.69
N GLY A 29 19.13 -1.41 -1.42
CA GLY A 29 20.49 -1.56 -0.94
C GLY A 29 21.00 -3.01 -0.94
N LEU A 30 22.25 -3.15 -0.56
CA LEU A 30 22.96 -4.43 -0.51
C LEU A 30 22.95 -5.03 0.90
N ILE A 31 22.87 -6.34 1.01
CA ILE A 31 22.94 -7.04 2.30
C ILE A 31 24.40 -7.20 2.71
N GLY A 32 24.83 -6.46 3.74
CA GLY A 32 26.23 -6.46 4.17
C GLY A 32 27.21 -6.02 3.08
N GLY A 33 26.78 -5.08 2.20
CA GLY A 33 27.59 -4.57 1.10
C GLY A 33 27.76 -5.54 -0.08
N LYS A 34 26.97 -6.62 -0.14
CA LYS A 34 27.04 -7.63 -1.21
C LYS A 34 25.65 -7.96 -1.75
N PRO A 35 25.55 -8.33 -3.06
CA PRO A 35 24.28 -8.82 -3.62
C PRO A 35 23.76 -10.05 -2.89
N SER A 36 22.44 -10.15 -2.76
CA SER A 36 21.79 -11.29 -2.11
C SER A 36 22.01 -12.59 -2.87
N ARG A 37 22.61 -13.60 -2.22
CA ARG A 37 22.85 -14.92 -2.80
C ARG A 37 21.58 -15.69 -3.11
N VAL A 38 20.49 -15.43 -2.39
CA VAL A 38 19.22 -16.14 -2.54
C VAL A 38 18.24 -15.42 -3.48
N LYS A 39 18.55 -14.19 -3.92
CA LYS A 39 17.72 -13.36 -4.79
C LYS A 39 17.22 -14.13 -6.02
N SER A 40 18.12 -14.76 -6.77
CA SER A 40 17.78 -15.49 -8.00
C SER A 40 16.86 -16.69 -7.75
N ILE A 41 17.01 -17.36 -6.61
CA ILE A 41 16.17 -18.51 -6.23
C ILE A 41 14.75 -18.02 -5.91
N VAL A 42 14.65 -17.03 -5.03
CA VAL A 42 13.35 -16.46 -4.61
C VAL A 42 12.59 -15.86 -5.79
N LEU A 43 13.26 -15.07 -6.64
CA LEU A 43 12.63 -14.45 -7.80
C LEU A 43 12.17 -15.47 -8.84
N ARG A 44 12.89 -16.56 -9.02
CA ARG A 44 12.47 -17.67 -9.90
C ARG A 44 11.25 -18.39 -9.35
N GLN A 45 11.17 -18.58 -8.03
CA GLN A 45 10.05 -19.26 -7.39
C GLN A 45 8.76 -18.43 -7.42
N ASN A 46 8.83 -17.12 -7.17
CA ASN A 46 7.65 -16.26 -7.12
C ASN A 46 7.20 -15.74 -8.51
N GLY A 47 8.03 -15.86 -9.53
CA GLY A 47 7.73 -15.44 -10.90
C GLY A 47 7.59 -13.92 -11.10
N ILE A 48 7.88 -13.11 -10.10
CA ILE A 48 7.79 -11.64 -10.16
C ILE A 48 8.94 -11.10 -11.00
N LYS A 49 8.63 -10.35 -12.04
CA LYS A 49 9.62 -9.73 -12.96
C LYS A 49 9.89 -8.28 -12.63
N THR A 50 8.85 -7.55 -12.24
CA THR A 50 8.92 -6.13 -11.90
C THR A 50 8.14 -5.85 -10.63
N ARG A 51 8.47 -4.76 -9.94
CA ARG A 51 7.77 -4.27 -8.75
C ARG A 51 7.82 -2.76 -8.69
N TYR A 52 7.09 -2.19 -7.73
CA TYR A 52 7.03 -0.76 -7.50
C TYR A 52 7.46 -0.47 -6.08
N TYR A 53 8.19 0.62 -5.88
CA TYR A 53 8.69 1.02 -4.58
C TYR A 53 8.17 2.41 -4.20
N GLY A 54 7.75 2.57 -2.95
CA GLY A 54 7.45 3.87 -2.34
C GLY A 54 8.71 4.60 -1.85
N LEU A 55 9.87 4.32 -2.47
CA LEU A 55 11.16 4.95 -2.17
C LEU A 55 11.94 5.15 -3.48
N ASP A 56 12.90 6.09 -3.46
CA ASP A 56 13.81 6.35 -4.57
C ASP A 56 15.15 5.60 -4.45
N LYS A 57 16.07 5.81 -5.40
CA LYS A 57 17.40 5.18 -5.40
C LYS A 57 18.32 5.74 -4.31
N GLU A 58 18.00 6.88 -3.74
CA GLU A 58 18.66 7.48 -2.58
C GLU A 58 18.10 6.96 -1.25
N HIS A 59 17.23 5.95 -1.30
CA HIS A 59 16.54 5.32 -0.16
C HIS A 59 15.60 6.28 0.60
N LYS A 60 15.19 7.37 -0.03
CA LYS A 60 14.25 8.32 0.54
C LYS A 60 12.82 7.87 0.24
N MET A 61 11.98 7.87 1.25
CA MET A 61 10.57 7.54 1.10
C MET A 61 9.85 8.58 0.25
N THR A 62 9.24 8.15 -0.86
CA THR A 62 8.43 8.97 -1.77
C THR A 62 6.95 8.90 -1.42
N TYR A 63 6.50 7.76 -0.90
CA TYR A 63 5.14 7.51 -0.41
C TYR A 63 5.18 6.76 0.91
N SER A 64 4.44 7.23 1.90
CA SER A 64 4.12 6.43 3.09
C SER A 64 3.07 5.37 2.75
N ASN A 65 2.94 4.35 3.59
CA ASN A 65 1.94 3.30 3.39
C ASN A 65 0.51 3.86 3.40
N ALA A 66 0.22 4.82 4.28
CA ALA A 66 -1.06 5.52 4.29
C ALA A 66 -1.31 6.34 3.00
N GLN A 67 -0.27 6.94 2.42
CA GLN A 67 -0.39 7.65 1.13
C GLN A 67 -0.67 6.69 -0.03
N LEU A 68 -0.01 5.54 -0.08
CA LEU A 68 -0.28 4.52 -1.10
C LEU A 68 -1.74 4.05 -1.06
N ALA A 69 -2.25 3.77 0.14
CA ALA A 69 -3.63 3.35 0.32
C ALA A 69 -4.63 4.47 -0.03
N LYS A 70 -4.33 5.72 0.34
CA LYS A 70 -5.12 6.89 -0.03
C LYS A 70 -5.24 7.06 -1.55
N GLU A 71 -4.13 7.00 -2.29
CA GLU A 71 -4.14 7.12 -3.74
C GLU A 71 -4.98 6.01 -4.39
N ALA A 72 -4.92 4.79 -3.86
CA ALA A 72 -5.75 3.68 -4.33
C ALA A 72 -7.24 3.93 -4.08
N VAL A 73 -7.62 4.45 -2.90
CA VAL A 73 -9.01 4.82 -2.59
C VAL A 73 -9.49 5.96 -3.48
N CYS A 74 -8.70 7.01 -3.64
CA CYS A 74 -9.03 8.12 -4.54
C CYS A 74 -9.18 7.67 -6.00
N GLY A 75 -8.46 6.64 -6.41
CA GLY A 75 -8.60 6.04 -7.74
C GLY A 75 -9.96 5.36 -8.00
N LEU A 76 -10.77 5.12 -6.98
CA LEU A 76 -12.14 4.60 -7.14
C LEU A 76 -13.11 5.66 -7.69
N PHE A 77 -12.79 6.95 -7.54
CA PHE A 77 -13.68 8.06 -7.83
C PHE A 77 -13.12 8.94 -8.95
N PRO A 78 -13.95 9.35 -9.93
CA PRO A 78 -13.50 10.14 -11.07
C PRO A 78 -12.88 11.50 -10.71
N ASP A 79 -13.41 12.14 -9.67
CA ASP A 79 -12.95 13.43 -9.15
C ASP A 79 -11.87 13.29 -8.06
N LYS A 80 -11.42 12.06 -7.78
CA LYS A 80 -10.46 11.72 -6.71
C LYS A 80 -10.90 12.18 -5.31
N THR A 81 -12.19 12.36 -5.12
CA THR A 81 -12.77 12.76 -3.84
C THR A 81 -13.66 11.64 -3.30
N VAL A 82 -13.47 11.27 -2.04
CA VAL A 82 -14.34 10.27 -1.40
C VAL A 82 -15.72 10.86 -1.19
N PRO A 83 -16.79 10.24 -1.72
CA PRO A 83 -18.15 10.74 -1.56
C PRO A 83 -18.59 10.81 -0.11
N SER A 84 -19.45 11.79 0.20
CA SER A 84 -19.96 12.01 1.56
C SER A 84 -20.93 10.93 2.07
N ASP A 85 -21.37 10.03 1.20
CA ASP A 85 -22.22 8.89 1.54
C ASP A 85 -21.43 7.62 1.90
N VAL A 86 -20.09 7.65 1.78
CA VAL A 86 -19.23 6.61 2.34
C VAL A 86 -19.35 6.67 3.86
N SER A 87 -19.78 5.58 4.47
CA SER A 87 -20.01 5.49 5.92
C SER A 87 -18.91 4.72 6.66
N LEU A 88 -18.12 3.90 5.97
CA LEU A 88 -17.07 3.11 6.58
C LEU A 88 -15.84 3.03 5.67
N LEU A 89 -14.68 3.33 6.23
CA LEU A 89 -13.37 3.09 5.63
C LEU A 89 -12.65 1.99 6.41
N ALA A 90 -12.47 0.83 5.80
CA ALA A 90 -11.75 -0.29 6.40
C ALA A 90 -10.40 -0.49 5.72
N CYS A 91 -9.32 -0.51 6.50
CA CYS A 91 -7.95 -0.74 6.01
C CYS A 91 -7.33 -1.94 6.68
N GLY A 92 -6.62 -2.76 5.89
CA GLY A 92 -5.79 -3.87 6.38
C GLY A 92 -4.35 -3.68 5.91
N THR A 93 -3.40 -3.77 6.83
CA THR A 93 -1.96 -3.73 6.52
C THR A 93 -1.18 -4.60 7.49
N SER A 94 -0.08 -5.21 7.00
CA SER A 94 0.90 -5.91 7.84
C SER A 94 2.06 -4.99 8.26
N THR A 95 2.17 -3.80 7.66
CA THR A 95 3.28 -2.86 7.86
C THR A 95 2.74 -1.43 7.98
N PRO A 96 2.01 -1.08 9.06
CA PRO A 96 1.52 0.27 9.24
C PRO A 96 2.70 1.26 9.40
N ASP A 97 2.50 2.51 8.97
CA ASP A 97 3.51 3.56 9.16
C ASP A 97 3.74 3.84 10.66
N GLN A 98 2.70 3.67 11.46
CA GLN A 98 2.72 3.80 12.93
C GLN A 98 1.49 3.12 13.55
N LEU A 99 1.58 2.80 14.84
CA LEU A 99 0.49 2.12 15.56
C LEU A 99 -0.68 3.07 15.89
N LEU A 100 -0.39 4.33 16.20
CA LEU A 100 -1.37 5.36 16.55
C LEU A 100 -0.99 6.72 15.93
N PRO A 101 -1.93 7.45 15.31
CA PRO A 101 -3.31 7.03 15.02
C PRO A 101 -3.37 5.86 14.05
N SER A 102 -4.52 5.17 13.97
CA SER A 102 -4.69 4.00 13.11
C SER A 102 -4.48 4.33 11.64
N HIS A 103 -4.12 3.34 10.84
CA HIS A 103 -3.84 3.52 9.40
C HIS A 103 -5.04 4.15 8.66
N ALA A 104 -6.27 3.68 8.93
CA ALA A 104 -7.47 4.25 8.34
C ALA A 104 -7.70 5.71 8.76
N SER A 105 -7.46 6.06 10.03
CA SER A 105 -7.57 7.45 10.50
C SER A 105 -6.54 8.39 9.86
N MET A 106 -5.34 7.90 9.57
CA MET A 106 -4.33 8.68 8.84
C MET A 106 -4.73 8.98 7.40
N MET A 107 -5.50 8.08 6.77
CA MET A 107 -6.02 8.28 5.42
C MET A 107 -7.17 9.30 5.42
N ASP A 108 -8.08 9.20 6.38
CA ASP A 108 -9.26 10.07 6.51
C ASP A 108 -8.87 11.51 6.86
N GLY A 109 -7.99 11.71 7.83
CA GLY A 109 -7.58 13.04 8.33
C GLY A 109 -6.99 14.01 7.30
N LYS A 110 -6.78 13.56 6.06
CA LYS A 110 -6.30 14.40 4.94
C LYS A 110 -7.39 14.75 3.92
N ASN A 111 -8.61 14.22 4.03
CA ASN A 111 -9.57 14.26 2.91
C ASN A 111 -11.01 14.60 3.23
N SER A 112 -11.48 14.59 4.46
CA SER A 112 -12.90 14.78 4.67
C SER A 112 -13.26 15.88 5.66
N HIS A 113 -14.24 16.68 5.26
CA HIS A 113 -14.96 17.59 6.14
C HIS A 113 -16.07 16.87 6.95
N LYS A 114 -16.13 15.53 6.86
CA LYS A 114 -17.13 14.69 7.53
C LYS A 114 -16.42 13.53 8.21
N GLU A 115 -16.79 13.25 9.45
CA GLU A 115 -16.39 12.03 10.15
C GLU A 115 -16.89 10.80 9.42
N VAL A 116 -15.95 9.94 9.00
CA VAL A 116 -16.21 8.60 8.46
C VAL A 116 -15.79 7.59 9.50
N ASP A 117 -16.61 6.59 9.77
CA ASP A 117 -16.20 5.50 10.65
C ASP A 117 -14.98 4.78 10.09
N THR A 118 -13.90 4.69 10.87
CA THR A 118 -12.65 4.07 10.43
C THR A 118 -12.40 2.77 11.17
N LEU A 119 -12.03 1.73 10.41
CA LEU A 119 -11.66 0.42 10.94
C LEU A 119 -10.32 0.00 10.36
N SER A 120 -9.33 -0.24 11.21
CA SER A 120 -8.02 -0.73 10.80
C SER A 120 -7.79 -2.14 11.32
N TYR A 121 -7.33 -3.03 10.43
CA TYR A 121 -6.83 -4.35 10.77
C TYR A 121 -5.33 -4.41 10.53
N GLU A 122 -4.57 -4.70 11.56
CA GLU A 122 -3.15 -4.99 11.46
C GLU A 122 -2.94 -6.50 11.53
N THR A 123 -2.43 -7.08 10.45
CA THR A 123 -2.10 -8.50 10.41
C THR A 123 -0.60 -8.63 10.55
N VAL A 124 -0.14 -9.13 11.68
CA VAL A 124 1.24 -9.62 11.81
C VAL A 124 1.31 -10.97 11.10
N CYS A 125 1.89 -10.99 9.91
CA CYS A 125 2.22 -12.23 9.25
C CYS A 125 3.40 -12.85 10.00
N SER A 126 3.13 -13.73 10.99
CA SER A 126 4.15 -14.58 11.56
C SER A 126 4.48 -15.65 10.53
N THR A 127 5.51 -15.41 9.73
CA THR A 127 6.13 -16.48 8.93
C THR A 127 6.90 -17.35 9.88
N LEU A 128 6.37 -18.53 10.16
CA LEU A 128 7.12 -19.65 10.71
C LEU A 128 8.07 -20.20 9.64
#